data_5c9d6f00827b29c248b76bd9f0ce1c75
#
_entry.id   5c9d6f00827b29c248b76bd9f0ce1c75
#
_cell.length_a   1.000
_cell.length_b   1.000
_cell.length_c   1.000
_cell.angle_alpha   90.00
_cell.angle_beta   90.00
_cell.angle_gamma   90.00
#
_symmetry.space_group_name_H-M   'P 1'
#
loop_
_entity.id
_entity.type
_entity.pdbx_description
1 polymer ?
#
loop_
_entity_poly.entity_id
_entity_poly.type
_entity_poly.pdbx_seq_one_letter_code
_entity_poly.pdbx_strand_id
1 'polypeptide(L)'
;LVGRTEDLEPNHNKNFVVRERVYNKKGAIFEDAANGFQYPLPEISYKYTAVPDVTPDQGIFDEAGFNEYGVSISATVSASANDKIQKVDPYVKDGLAESGLTSIVLPSVKTAREGVELIAKIVEEKGAAEGNIVTIADKEGVWYMEILSGHQYAAILFPEDRFAVFPNTFFLGHVDLSDTERTIASKDLEKVAKEANSYKEVDGKFHVSQSYNPPLQEADRSRVWSGIKSLDPSSPVKYDDASFDLLHTTDRKLTLRDAMNLQRNRLEGTKYKPQDQMELDGKGIPKKGEFDAVYKYPISNPNVMEAHIFQLKDDVPASAGGGTMWLSMGSP
;
A
#
# COMPACT_ATOMS: atom_id res chain seq x y z
N LEU A 1 -3.54 12.87 5.82
CA LEU A 1 -2.56 11.97 6.43
C LEU A 1 -2.52 10.66 5.67
N VAL A 2 -1.33 10.20 5.31
CA VAL A 2 -1.08 8.87 4.74
C VAL A 2 0.01 8.21 5.58
N GLY A 3 -0.17 6.96 6.00
CA GLY A 3 0.83 6.27 6.81
C GLY A 3 0.86 4.78 6.53
N ARG A 4 2.01 4.16 6.77
CA ARG A 4 2.25 2.72 6.64
C ARG A 4 3.15 2.23 7.76
N THR A 5 2.97 1.00 8.17
CA THR A 5 3.99 0.19 8.86
C THR A 5 4.46 -0.87 7.89
N GLU A 6 5.77 -1.01 7.75
CA GLU A 6 6.38 -2.05 6.93
C GLU A 6 6.93 -3.15 7.82
N ASP A 7 6.43 -4.36 7.64
CA ASP A 7 6.90 -5.54 8.35
C ASP A 7 7.56 -6.53 7.38
N LEU A 8 8.81 -6.84 7.66
CA LEU A 8 9.67 -7.72 6.88
C LEU A 8 10.33 -8.78 7.76
N GLU A 9 11.05 -9.69 7.15
CA GLU A 9 11.91 -10.61 7.89
C GLU A 9 13.03 -9.86 8.64
N PRO A 10 13.53 -10.39 9.76
CA PRO A 10 14.64 -9.81 10.50
C PRO A 10 15.86 -9.54 9.59
N ASN A 11 16.57 -8.45 9.83
CA ASN A 11 17.77 -7.97 9.13
C ASN A 11 17.53 -7.10 7.88
N HIS A 12 16.30 -6.74 7.54
CA HIS A 12 15.99 -5.71 6.55
C HIS A 12 16.01 -4.31 7.19
N ASN A 13 17.18 -3.88 7.68
CA ASN A 13 17.28 -2.54 8.26
C ASN A 13 17.06 -1.47 7.20
N LYS A 14 16.42 -0.38 7.60
CA LYS A 14 16.13 0.76 6.72
C LYS A 14 17.07 1.93 6.98
N ASN A 15 17.24 2.75 5.95
CA ASN A 15 17.95 4.04 6.01
C ASN A 15 17.02 5.16 5.54
N PHE A 16 17.28 6.38 6.00
CA PHE A 16 16.72 7.57 5.38
C PHE A 16 17.80 8.22 4.51
N VAL A 17 17.50 8.41 3.23
CA VAL A 17 18.42 8.97 2.25
C VAL A 17 17.79 10.10 1.47
N VAL A 18 18.64 10.94 0.88
CA VAL A 18 18.26 11.96 -0.08
C VAL A 18 18.89 11.59 -1.42
N ARG A 19 18.06 11.46 -2.43
CA ARG A 19 18.47 11.27 -3.83
C ARG A 19 18.52 12.64 -4.49
N GLU A 20 19.69 13.07 -4.89
CA GLU A 20 19.87 14.38 -5.51
C GLU A 20 19.29 14.43 -6.94
N ARG A 21 18.98 15.63 -7.40
CA ARG A 21 18.57 15.86 -8.79
C ARG A 21 19.68 15.44 -9.77
N VAL A 22 19.31 14.70 -10.81
CA VAL A 22 20.24 14.18 -11.83
C VAL A 22 19.80 14.62 -13.21
N TYR A 23 20.73 15.11 -14.02
CA TYR A 23 20.56 15.32 -15.46
C TYR A 23 21.04 14.08 -16.18
N ASN A 24 20.09 13.29 -16.65
CA ASN A 24 20.37 12.00 -17.24
C ASN A 24 20.93 12.12 -18.66
N LYS A 25 21.83 11.24 -19.02
CA LYS A 25 22.26 11.10 -20.42
C LYS A 25 21.10 10.55 -21.26
N LYS A 26 21.07 10.92 -22.54
CA LYS A 26 20.08 10.37 -23.48
C LYS A 26 20.14 8.84 -23.49
N GLY A 27 18.99 8.19 -23.29
CA GLY A 27 18.86 6.75 -23.24
C GLY A 27 19.24 6.11 -21.88
N ALA A 28 19.38 6.90 -20.81
CA ALA A 28 19.52 6.37 -19.47
C ALA A 28 18.29 5.55 -19.08
N ILE A 29 18.51 4.42 -18.42
CA ILE A 29 17.46 3.52 -17.95
C ILE A 29 17.58 3.30 -16.46
N PHE A 30 16.45 3.12 -15.80
CA PHE A 30 16.36 2.47 -14.50
C PHE A 30 16.38 0.95 -14.74
N GLU A 31 17.12 0.24 -13.93
CA GLU A 31 17.13 -1.23 -13.92
C GLU A 31 16.88 -1.70 -12.50
N ASP A 32 15.85 -2.51 -12.31
CA ASP A 32 15.55 -3.13 -11.03
C ASP A 32 16.39 -4.39 -10.86
N ALA A 33 17.27 -4.38 -9.87
CA ALA A 33 18.14 -5.52 -9.60
C ALA A 33 17.40 -6.76 -9.07
N ALA A 34 16.18 -6.57 -8.55
CA ALA A 34 15.37 -7.66 -8.00
C ALA A 34 14.87 -8.61 -9.11
N ASN A 35 14.41 -8.07 -10.24
CA ASN A 35 13.78 -8.88 -11.30
C ASN A 35 14.24 -8.56 -12.73
N GLY A 36 15.12 -7.56 -12.90
CA GLY A 36 15.62 -7.13 -14.20
C GLY A 36 14.66 -6.21 -14.97
N PHE A 37 13.61 -5.69 -14.35
CA PHE A 37 12.72 -4.72 -14.97
C PHE A 37 13.50 -3.47 -15.40
N GLN A 38 13.21 -2.96 -16.61
CA GLN A 38 13.87 -1.77 -17.15
C GLN A 38 12.84 -0.73 -17.59
N TYR A 39 13.10 0.53 -17.22
CA TYR A 39 12.28 1.67 -17.63
C TYR A 39 13.16 2.89 -17.98
N PRO A 40 12.83 3.65 -19.05
CA PRO A 40 13.57 4.86 -19.41
C PRO A 40 13.50 5.91 -18.30
N LEU A 41 14.65 6.46 -17.93
CA LEU A 41 14.70 7.59 -17.01
C LEU A 41 14.34 8.89 -17.75
N PRO A 42 13.69 9.86 -17.08
CA PRO A 42 13.44 11.19 -17.63
C PRO A 42 14.77 11.93 -17.87
N GLU A 43 14.76 12.96 -18.71
CA GLU A 43 15.94 13.81 -18.92
C GLU A 43 16.45 14.42 -17.61
N ILE A 44 15.52 14.77 -16.72
CA ILE A 44 15.81 15.30 -15.37
C ILE A 44 15.12 14.37 -14.37
N SER A 45 15.89 13.67 -13.57
CA SER A 45 15.42 12.99 -12.37
C SER A 45 15.36 13.99 -11.22
N TYR A 46 14.17 14.21 -10.66
CA TYR A 46 13.96 15.17 -9.57
C TYR A 46 14.58 14.68 -8.28
N LYS A 47 14.94 15.63 -7.40
CA LYS A 47 15.41 15.34 -6.05
C LYS A 47 14.26 14.77 -5.22
N TYR A 48 14.55 13.71 -4.44
CA TYR A 48 13.58 13.10 -3.54
C TYR A 48 14.23 12.47 -2.31
N THR A 49 13.45 12.26 -1.27
CA THR A 49 13.82 11.46 -0.10
C THR A 49 13.36 10.03 -0.28
N ALA A 50 14.03 9.08 0.35
CA ALA A 50 13.65 7.68 0.33
C ALA A 50 14.02 6.95 1.62
N VAL A 51 13.39 5.79 1.83
CA VAL A 51 13.66 4.90 2.97
C VAL A 51 14.02 3.51 2.43
N PRO A 52 15.24 3.36 1.84
CA PRO A 52 15.67 2.10 1.26
C PRO A 52 16.14 1.09 2.31
N ASP A 53 16.14 -0.18 1.93
CA ASP A 53 16.88 -1.22 2.62
C ASP A 53 18.38 -0.94 2.63
N VAL A 54 19.04 -1.29 3.74
CA VAL A 54 20.50 -1.24 3.83
C VAL A 54 21.17 -2.48 3.22
N THR A 55 20.42 -3.54 2.99
CA THR A 55 20.91 -4.77 2.39
C THR A 55 20.74 -4.70 0.87
N PRO A 56 21.85 -4.71 0.08
CA PRO A 56 21.77 -4.52 -1.36
C PRO A 56 21.34 -5.77 -2.13
N ASP A 57 21.08 -6.88 -1.47
CA ASP A 57 20.86 -8.19 -2.09
C ASP A 57 19.63 -8.23 -3.02
N GLN A 58 18.67 -7.31 -2.82
CA GLN A 58 17.45 -7.20 -3.64
C GLN A 58 17.33 -5.85 -4.38
N GLY A 59 18.43 -5.10 -4.47
CA GLY A 59 18.44 -3.81 -5.13
C GLY A 59 18.21 -2.64 -4.17
N ILE A 60 17.84 -1.48 -4.74
CA ILE A 60 17.75 -0.21 -3.98
C ILE A 60 16.54 -0.17 -3.06
N PHE A 61 15.39 -0.65 -3.50
CA PHE A 61 14.13 -0.75 -2.76
C PHE A 61 13.77 0.52 -1.97
N ASP A 62 13.57 1.63 -2.66
CA ASP A 62 13.17 2.92 -2.06
C ASP A 62 11.67 2.87 -1.67
N GLU A 63 11.33 2.51 -0.45
CA GLU A 63 9.98 2.22 0.01
C GLU A 63 9.01 3.41 0.02
N ALA A 64 9.45 4.52 0.55
CA ALA A 64 8.61 5.69 0.75
C ALA A 64 9.44 6.97 0.70
N GLY A 65 8.82 8.08 0.35
CA GLY A 65 9.48 9.36 0.33
C GLY A 65 8.62 10.46 -0.26
N PHE A 66 9.22 11.61 -0.47
CA PHE A 66 8.61 12.73 -1.18
C PHE A 66 9.65 13.45 -2.04
N ASN A 67 9.19 14.03 -3.14
CA ASN A 67 10.08 14.75 -4.05
C ASN A 67 10.02 16.27 -3.86
N GLU A 68 10.87 16.99 -4.58
CA GLU A 68 10.99 18.44 -4.51
C GLU A 68 9.76 19.21 -5.04
N TYR A 69 8.78 18.51 -5.61
CA TYR A 69 7.48 19.06 -6.01
C TYR A 69 6.38 18.81 -5.00
N GLY A 70 6.70 18.17 -3.86
CA GLY A 70 5.76 17.87 -2.79
C GLY A 70 4.88 16.65 -3.05
N VAL A 71 5.27 15.81 -4.01
CA VAL A 71 4.62 14.50 -4.21
C VAL A 71 5.22 13.50 -3.24
N SER A 72 4.38 12.85 -2.46
CA SER A 72 4.76 11.73 -1.58
C SER A 72 4.25 10.41 -2.14
N ILE A 73 4.99 9.34 -1.91
CA ILE A 73 4.60 7.97 -2.20
C ILE A 73 4.83 7.08 -0.98
N SER A 74 3.87 6.23 -0.68
CA SER A 74 4.02 5.09 0.21
C SER A 74 3.77 3.84 -0.64
N ALA A 75 4.83 3.20 -0.99
CA ALA A 75 4.90 1.99 -1.77
C ALA A 75 5.61 0.92 -0.92
N THR A 76 5.12 -0.23 -0.63
CA THR A 76 3.88 -0.79 -1.14
C THR A 76 3.23 -1.61 -0.04
N VAL A 77 1.98 -1.97 -0.22
CA VAL A 77 1.37 -3.05 0.55
C VAL A 77 1.21 -4.22 -0.41
N SER A 78 2.06 -5.23 -0.29
CA SER A 78 2.01 -6.42 -1.14
C SER A 78 0.66 -7.12 -1.00
N ALA A 79 0.02 -7.42 -2.13
CA ALA A 79 -1.24 -8.15 -2.21
C ALA A 79 -1.17 -9.13 -3.39
N SER A 80 -2.12 -10.02 -3.50
CA SER A 80 -2.12 -10.97 -4.62
C SER A 80 -3.53 -11.21 -5.14
N ALA A 81 -3.66 -11.33 -6.46
CA ALA A 81 -4.88 -11.81 -7.04
C ALA A 81 -5.08 -13.31 -6.80
N ASN A 82 -6.34 -13.74 -6.82
CA ASN A 82 -6.68 -15.16 -6.72
C ASN A 82 -6.21 -15.96 -7.95
N ASP A 83 -6.07 -17.28 -7.79
CA ASP A 83 -5.57 -18.18 -8.82
C ASP A 83 -6.38 -18.15 -10.14
N LYS A 84 -7.67 -17.79 -10.09
CA LYS A 84 -8.49 -17.71 -11.30
C LYS A 84 -8.11 -16.51 -12.14
N ILE A 85 -7.91 -15.36 -11.50
CA ILE A 85 -7.41 -14.15 -12.16
C ILE A 85 -6.02 -14.40 -12.72
N GLN A 86 -5.12 -15.01 -11.93
CA GLN A 86 -3.74 -15.30 -12.34
C GLN A 86 -3.64 -16.24 -13.56
N LYS A 87 -4.67 -17.05 -13.85
CA LYS A 87 -4.73 -17.87 -15.07
C LYS A 87 -5.09 -17.08 -16.32
N VAL A 88 -5.79 -15.96 -16.18
CA VAL A 88 -6.25 -15.12 -17.30
C VAL A 88 -5.29 -13.98 -17.56
N ASP A 89 -4.83 -13.30 -16.50
CA ASP A 89 -3.88 -12.19 -16.55
C ASP A 89 -2.78 -12.40 -15.49
N PRO A 90 -1.79 -13.30 -15.80
CA PRO A 90 -0.71 -13.64 -14.87
C PRO A 90 0.24 -12.47 -14.66
N TYR A 91 0.86 -12.41 -13.49
CA TYR A 91 1.97 -11.50 -13.23
C TYR A 91 3.11 -11.72 -14.22
N VAL A 92 3.74 -10.65 -14.63
CA VAL A 92 4.84 -10.61 -15.60
C VAL A 92 6.16 -10.63 -14.85
N LYS A 93 6.95 -11.69 -14.99
CA LYS A 93 8.16 -11.93 -14.17
C LYS A 93 9.14 -10.75 -14.15
N ASP A 94 9.34 -10.10 -15.28
CA ASP A 94 10.17 -8.90 -15.46
C ASP A 94 9.34 -7.63 -15.63
N GLY A 95 8.12 -7.61 -15.06
CA GLY A 95 7.24 -6.46 -14.98
C GLY A 95 7.61 -5.53 -13.82
N LEU A 96 6.82 -4.48 -13.66
CA LEU A 96 6.99 -3.52 -12.56
C LEU A 96 6.80 -4.23 -11.22
N ALA A 97 7.83 -4.19 -10.38
CA ALA A 97 7.84 -4.72 -9.03
C ALA A 97 7.79 -3.59 -7.99
N GLU A 98 7.44 -3.94 -6.78
CA GLU A 98 7.42 -3.07 -5.60
C GLU A 98 8.75 -2.32 -5.43
N SER A 99 9.88 -3.01 -5.60
CA SER A 99 11.24 -2.46 -5.52
C SER A 99 11.50 -1.26 -6.43
N GLY A 100 10.83 -1.19 -7.58
CA GLY A 100 11.01 -0.14 -8.58
C GLY A 100 10.09 1.05 -8.44
N LEU A 101 8.95 0.92 -7.75
CA LEU A 101 7.87 1.91 -7.76
C LEU A 101 8.32 3.32 -7.33
N THR A 102 8.85 3.47 -6.15
CA THR A 102 9.30 4.76 -5.62
C THR A 102 10.43 5.37 -6.44
N SER A 103 11.40 4.53 -6.83
CA SER A 103 12.58 4.95 -7.62
C SER A 103 12.25 5.39 -9.06
N ILE A 104 11.07 5.00 -9.59
CA ILE A 104 10.58 5.43 -10.89
C ILE A 104 9.67 6.65 -10.76
N VAL A 105 8.76 6.64 -9.79
CA VAL A 105 7.72 7.66 -9.66
C VAL A 105 8.29 8.98 -9.17
N LEU A 106 8.94 9.01 -8.00
CA LEU A 106 9.38 10.26 -7.37
C LEU A 106 10.32 11.11 -8.23
N PRO A 107 11.31 10.54 -8.94
CA PRO A 107 12.17 11.34 -9.80
C PRO A 107 11.50 11.83 -11.10
N SER A 108 10.29 11.35 -11.42
CA SER A 108 9.68 11.54 -12.75
C SER A 108 8.48 12.46 -12.78
N VAL A 109 7.82 12.73 -11.64
CA VAL A 109 6.50 13.37 -11.61
C VAL A 109 6.46 14.63 -10.77
N LYS A 110 5.49 15.50 -11.05
CA LYS A 110 5.25 16.76 -10.34
C LYS A 110 3.94 16.79 -9.59
N THR A 111 3.05 15.84 -9.86
CA THR A 111 1.77 15.70 -9.16
C THR A 111 1.50 14.24 -8.81
N ALA A 112 0.66 14.01 -7.81
CA ALA A 112 0.25 12.66 -7.42
C ALA A 112 -0.48 11.95 -8.56
N ARG A 113 -1.32 12.69 -9.31
CA ARG A 113 -2.03 12.15 -10.47
C ARG A 113 -1.07 11.66 -11.56
N GLU A 114 -0.04 12.47 -11.91
CA GLU A 114 1.00 12.03 -12.85
C GLU A 114 1.69 10.73 -12.39
N GLY A 115 1.86 10.55 -11.07
CA GLY A 115 2.42 9.32 -10.51
C GLY A 115 1.55 8.09 -10.75
N VAL A 116 0.24 8.21 -10.54
CA VAL A 116 -0.73 7.15 -10.84
C VAL A 116 -0.78 6.85 -12.33
N GLU A 117 -0.83 7.88 -13.18
CA GLU A 117 -0.84 7.74 -14.64
C GLU A 117 0.44 7.07 -15.16
N LEU A 118 1.59 7.38 -14.57
CA LEU A 118 2.87 6.74 -14.91
C LEU A 118 2.86 5.24 -14.56
N ILE A 119 2.43 4.87 -13.35
CA ILE A 119 2.30 3.46 -12.96
C ILE A 119 1.30 2.74 -13.87
N ALA A 120 0.13 3.33 -14.11
CA ALA A 120 -0.89 2.79 -15.00
C ALA A 120 -0.32 2.47 -16.39
N LYS A 121 0.38 3.44 -16.99
CA LYS A 121 1.05 3.27 -18.29
C LYS A 121 2.07 2.12 -18.27
N ILE A 122 2.90 2.05 -17.22
CA ILE A 122 3.91 0.99 -17.12
C ILE A 122 3.25 -0.39 -17.01
N VAL A 123 2.21 -0.52 -16.18
CA VAL A 123 1.48 -1.78 -16.01
C VAL A 123 0.78 -2.19 -17.31
N GLU A 124 0.20 -1.24 -18.06
CA GLU A 124 -0.38 -1.53 -19.38
C GLU A 124 0.65 -1.99 -20.42
N GLU A 125 1.82 -1.35 -20.46
CA GLU A 125 2.82 -1.59 -21.50
C GLU A 125 3.76 -2.77 -21.19
N LYS A 126 4.09 -2.99 -19.93
CA LYS A 126 5.13 -3.92 -19.49
C LYS A 126 4.64 -4.97 -18.49
N GLY A 127 3.47 -4.76 -17.90
CA GLY A 127 2.94 -5.60 -16.87
C GLY A 127 3.52 -5.33 -15.48
N ALA A 128 2.87 -5.92 -14.48
CA ALA A 128 3.29 -5.92 -13.08
C ALA A 128 3.82 -7.31 -12.69
N ALA A 129 4.88 -7.36 -11.90
CA ALA A 129 5.48 -8.60 -11.41
C ALA A 129 4.71 -9.21 -10.24
N GLU A 130 3.90 -8.40 -9.58
CA GLU A 130 3.15 -8.74 -8.37
C GLU A 130 1.99 -7.77 -8.14
N GLY A 131 1.08 -8.11 -7.24
CA GLY A 131 0.01 -7.22 -6.80
C GLY A 131 0.48 -6.30 -5.69
N ASN A 132 0.05 -5.03 -5.75
CA ASN A 132 0.46 -4.02 -4.80
C ASN A 132 -0.64 -2.99 -4.55
N ILE A 133 -0.62 -2.39 -3.36
CA ILE A 133 -1.38 -1.20 -3.05
C ILE A 133 -0.40 -0.04 -2.84
N VAL A 134 -0.62 1.05 -3.54
CA VAL A 134 0.22 2.24 -3.52
C VAL A 134 -0.61 3.45 -3.17
N THR A 135 -0.09 4.33 -2.31
CA THR A 135 -0.69 5.64 -2.08
C THR A 135 0.26 6.73 -2.56
N ILE A 136 -0.25 7.63 -3.40
CA ILE A 136 0.51 8.77 -3.90
C ILE A 136 -0.28 10.03 -3.55
N ALA A 137 0.38 11.02 -2.95
CA ALA A 137 -0.30 12.19 -2.46
C ALA A 137 0.48 13.48 -2.71
N ASP A 138 -0.25 14.56 -2.90
CA ASP A 138 0.25 15.92 -2.96
C ASP A 138 -0.78 16.87 -2.33
N LYS A 139 -0.61 18.18 -2.50
CA LYS A 139 -1.55 19.19 -1.98
C LYS A 139 -2.98 19.09 -2.53
N GLU A 140 -3.18 18.46 -3.69
CA GLU A 140 -4.50 18.30 -4.33
C GLU A 140 -5.26 17.08 -3.80
N GLY A 141 -4.58 16.15 -3.11
CA GLY A 141 -5.22 15.00 -2.48
C GLY A 141 -4.38 13.74 -2.43
N VAL A 142 -5.04 12.65 -2.07
CA VAL A 142 -4.45 11.31 -1.94
C VAL A 142 -5.05 10.41 -3.01
N TRP A 143 -4.22 9.80 -3.83
CA TRP A 143 -4.59 8.71 -4.71
C TRP A 143 -4.28 7.38 -4.05
N TYR A 144 -5.29 6.51 -4.03
CA TYR A 144 -5.19 5.11 -3.61
C TYR A 144 -5.25 4.24 -4.86
N MET A 145 -4.23 3.43 -5.09
CA MET A 145 -4.11 2.60 -6.29
C MET A 145 -3.86 1.15 -5.92
N GLU A 146 -4.57 0.24 -6.58
CA GLU A 146 -4.34 -1.21 -6.53
C GLU A 146 -3.83 -1.69 -7.88
N ILE A 147 -2.65 -2.32 -7.89
CA ILE A 147 -2.10 -3.09 -9.00
C ILE A 147 -2.57 -4.53 -8.77
N LEU A 148 -3.52 -4.97 -9.57
CA LEU A 148 -4.36 -6.13 -9.25
C LEU A 148 -3.82 -7.44 -9.84
N SER A 149 -3.32 -7.39 -11.05
CA SER A 149 -2.78 -8.56 -11.78
C SER A 149 -1.76 -8.11 -12.82
N GLY A 150 -1.38 -8.96 -13.74
CA GLY A 150 -0.33 -8.66 -14.71
C GLY A 150 -0.52 -7.31 -15.43
N HIS A 151 -1.75 -6.99 -15.86
CA HIS A 151 -2.05 -5.75 -16.59
C HIS A 151 -3.28 -5.02 -16.06
N GLN A 152 -3.85 -5.45 -14.93
CA GLN A 152 -5.02 -4.80 -14.36
C GLN A 152 -4.65 -3.97 -13.15
N TYR A 153 -5.21 -2.77 -13.10
CA TYR A 153 -5.05 -1.83 -11.99
C TYR A 153 -6.32 -0.96 -11.85
N ALA A 154 -6.50 -0.40 -10.68
CA ALA A 154 -7.50 0.64 -10.45
C ALA A 154 -7.02 1.62 -9.38
N ALA A 155 -7.30 2.89 -9.57
CA ALA A 155 -6.97 3.95 -8.65
C ALA A 155 -8.15 4.92 -8.47
N ILE A 156 -8.31 5.42 -7.26
CA ILE A 156 -9.29 6.45 -6.94
C ILE A 156 -8.63 7.64 -6.24
N LEU A 157 -9.11 8.84 -6.53
CA LEU A 157 -8.85 10.00 -5.68
C LEU A 157 -9.62 9.81 -4.37
N PHE A 158 -8.89 9.60 -3.27
CA PHE A 158 -9.45 9.24 -1.98
C PHE A 158 -10.31 10.37 -1.42
N PRO A 159 -11.55 10.12 -0.98
CA PRO A 159 -12.42 11.16 -0.43
C PRO A 159 -11.88 11.75 0.89
N GLU A 160 -11.90 13.07 1.01
CA GLU A 160 -11.34 13.80 2.17
C GLU A 160 -12.09 13.54 3.49
N ASP A 161 -13.37 13.17 3.40
CA ASP A 161 -14.25 12.91 4.53
C ASP A 161 -14.30 11.44 4.96
N ARG A 162 -13.36 10.64 4.47
CA ARG A 162 -13.24 9.20 4.75
C ARG A 162 -11.89 8.85 5.35
N PHE A 163 -11.85 7.70 6.01
CA PHE A 163 -10.59 7.04 6.37
C PHE A 163 -10.56 5.60 5.86
N ALA A 164 -9.38 5.04 5.74
CA ALA A 164 -9.16 3.64 5.38
C ALA A 164 -8.12 2.99 6.30
N VAL A 165 -8.27 1.69 6.48
CA VAL A 165 -7.25 0.80 7.04
C VAL A 165 -7.20 -0.42 6.14
N PHE A 166 -6.05 -0.67 5.52
CA PHE A 166 -5.90 -1.75 4.56
C PHE A 166 -4.58 -2.51 4.76
N PRO A 167 -4.64 -3.79 5.08
CA PRO A 167 -3.49 -4.69 5.12
C PRO A 167 -3.20 -5.31 3.73
N ASN A 168 -2.56 -6.48 3.69
CA ASN A 168 -2.05 -7.12 2.48
C ASN A 168 -3.13 -7.82 1.61
N THR A 169 -4.21 -7.12 1.29
CA THR A 169 -5.29 -7.59 0.41
C THR A 169 -5.98 -6.39 -0.25
N PHE A 170 -6.59 -6.56 -1.41
CA PHE A 170 -7.27 -5.48 -2.12
C PHE A 170 -8.58 -5.08 -1.44
N PHE A 171 -8.97 -3.80 -1.57
CA PHE A 171 -10.15 -3.22 -0.90
C PHE A 171 -11.08 -2.44 -1.81
N LEU A 172 -10.67 -2.13 -3.07
CA LEU A 172 -11.53 -1.37 -3.97
C LEU A 172 -12.86 -2.08 -4.19
N GLY A 173 -13.93 -1.37 -3.93
CA GLY A 173 -15.30 -1.78 -4.22
C GLY A 173 -15.66 -1.54 -5.68
N HIS A 174 -16.80 -0.87 -5.90
CA HIS A 174 -17.14 -0.38 -7.22
C HIS A 174 -16.28 0.83 -7.59
N VAL A 175 -15.74 0.81 -8.81
CA VAL A 175 -14.95 1.90 -9.38
C VAL A 175 -15.74 2.50 -10.57
N ASP A 176 -16.05 3.78 -10.51
CA ASP A 176 -16.78 4.48 -11.58
C ASP A 176 -15.82 4.90 -12.70
N LEU A 177 -15.74 4.09 -13.75
CA LEU A 177 -14.89 4.37 -14.91
C LEU A 177 -15.33 5.59 -15.72
N SER A 178 -16.53 6.14 -15.49
CA SER A 178 -17.01 7.35 -16.16
C SER A 178 -16.49 8.63 -15.51
N ASP A 179 -16.08 8.57 -14.25
CA ASP A 179 -15.47 9.68 -13.51
C ASP A 179 -13.95 9.71 -13.73
N THR A 180 -13.52 10.17 -14.89
CA THR A 180 -12.10 10.21 -15.27
C THR A 180 -11.28 11.23 -14.49
N GLU A 181 -11.90 12.12 -13.73
CA GLU A 181 -11.18 13.05 -12.85
C GLU A 181 -10.75 12.39 -11.54
N ARG A 182 -11.56 11.47 -11.05
CA ARG A 182 -11.36 10.80 -9.75
C ARG A 182 -11.00 9.33 -9.86
N THR A 183 -10.97 8.77 -11.07
CA THR A 183 -10.72 7.35 -11.32
C THR A 183 -9.76 7.15 -12.46
N ILE A 184 -8.78 6.28 -12.27
CA ILE A 184 -7.85 5.81 -13.29
C ILE A 184 -7.78 4.28 -13.17
N ALA A 185 -8.26 3.56 -14.18
CA ALA A 185 -8.30 2.09 -14.12
C ALA A 185 -8.14 1.47 -15.51
N SER A 186 -7.68 0.22 -15.53
CA SER A 186 -7.57 -0.57 -16.76
C SER A 186 -8.95 -0.87 -17.36
N LYS A 187 -9.04 -0.85 -18.68
CA LYS A 187 -10.31 -1.00 -19.43
C LYS A 187 -10.89 -2.41 -19.34
N ASP A 188 -10.03 -3.40 -19.18
CA ASP A 188 -10.41 -4.83 -19.19
C ASP A 188 -10.64 -5.40 -17.78
N LEU A 189 -10.67 -4.54 -16.75
CA LEU A 189 -10.82 -4.93 -15.35
C LEU A 189 -12.00 -5.88 -15.09
N GLU A 190 -13.18 -5.52 -15.56
CA GLU A 190 -14.38 -6.33 -15.42
C GLU A 190 -14.38 -7.57 -16.35
N LYS A 191 -13.84 -7.41 -17.56
CA LYS A 191 -13.71 -8.47 -18.55
C LYS A 191 -12.82 -9.60 -18.04
N VAL A 192 -11.65 -9.28 -17.49
CA VAL A 192 -10.72 -10.26 -16.91
C VAL A 192 -11.39 -11.04 -15.76
N ALA A 193 -12.14 -10.37 -14.90
CA ALA A 193 -12.88 -11.03 -13.82
C ALA A 193 -13.95 -12.00 -14.34
N LYS A 194 -14.64 -11.65 -15.44
CA LYS A 194 -15.64 -12.52 -16.10
C LYS A 194 -14.96 -13.72 -16.76
N GLU A 195 -13.90 -13.52 -17.52
CA GLU A 195 -13.14 -14.59 -18.16
C GLU A 195 -12.53 -15.57 -17.14
N ALA A 196 -12.13 -15.07 -15.99
CA ALA A 196 -11.61 -15.84 -14.87
C ALA A 196 -12.70 -16.61 -14.09
N ASN A 197 -13.98 -16.43 -14.39
CA ASN A 197 -15.10 -16.95 -13.57
C ASN A 197 -14.95 -16.56 -12.08
N SER A 198 -14.50 -15.35 -11.82
CA SER A 198 -14.34 -14.79 -10.47
C SER A 198 -15.12 -13.48 -10.27
N TYR A 199 -15.88 -13.05 -11.26
CA TYR A 199 -16.72 -11.84 -11.24
C TYR A 199 -17.69 -11.85 -10.06
N LYS A 200 -17.73 -10.76 -9.31
CA LYS A 200 -18.65 -10.52 -8.19
C LYS A 200 -19.31 -9.16 -8.29
N GLU A 201 -20.55 -9.11 -7.85
CA GLU A 201 -21.33 -7.88 -7.71
C GLU A 201 -21.73 -7.66 -6.25
N VAL A 202 -21.76 -6.39 -5.88
CA VAL A 202 -22.37 -5.91 -4.64
C VAL A 202 -23.32 -4.79 -5.04
N ASP A 203 -24.56 -4.84 -4.58
CA ASP A 203 -25.62 -3.88 -4.92
C ASP A 203 -25.79 -3.66 -6.43
N GLY A 204 -25.65 -4.73 -7.22
CA GLY A 204 -25.79 -4.71 -8.67
C GLY A 204 -24.66 -4.04 -9.44
N LYS A 205 -23.52 -3.81 -8.79
CA LYS A 205 -22.32 -3.21 -9.39
C LYS A 205 -21.12 -4.13 -9.25
N PHE A 206 -20.30 -4.16 -10.28
CA PHE A 206 -19.03 -4.87 -10.24
C PHE A 206 -18.19 -4.44 -9.02
N HIS A 207 -17.70 -5.42 -8.27
CA HIS A 207 -16.89 -5.21 -7.08
C HIS A 207 -15.47 -5.73 -7.29
N VAL A 208 -14.49 -4.84 -7.34
CA VAL A 208 -13.10 -5.15 -7.70
C VAL A 208 -12.50 -6.15 -6.73
N SER A 209 -12.36 -5.79 -5.46
CA SER A 209 -11.65 -6.63 -4.50
C SER A 209 -12.31 -8.00 -4.28
N GLN A 210 -13.64 -8.10 -4.28
CA GLN A 210 -14.31 -9.39 -4.16
C GLN A 210 -14.12 -10.29 -5.39
N SER A 211 -13.84 -9.69 -6.56
CA SER A 211 -13.54 -10.43 -7.78
C SER A 211 -12.07 -10.85 -7.88
N TYR A 212 -11.16 -10.05 -7.35
CA TYR A 212 -9.74 -10.24 -7.52
C TYR A 212 -9.05 -10.92 -6.32
N ASN A 213 -9.52 -10.71 -5.10
CA ASN A 213 -8.90 -11.29 -3.91
C ASN A 213 -8.98 -12.81 -3.82
N PRO A 214 -7.96 -13.45 -3.25
CA PRO A 214 -8.12 -14.74 -2.57
C PRO A 214 -8.96 -14.57 -1.29
N PRO A 215 -9.31 -15.67 -0.59
CA PRO A 215 -9.95 -15.58 0.72
C PRO A 215 -9.14 -14.74 1.70
N LEU A 216 -9.84 -13.88 2.45
CA LEU A 216 -9.24 -12.98 3.43
C LEU A 216 -8.45 -13.78 4.50
N GLN A 217 -7.16 -13.47 4.62
CA GLN A 217 -6.28 -14.11 5.59
C GLN A 217 -6.55 -13.59 7.01
N GLU A 218 -6.27 -14.41 8.01
CA GLU A 218 -6.54 -14.05 9.41
C GLU A 218 -5.68 -12.86 9.90
N ALA A 219 -4.44 -12.76 9.42
CA ALA A 219 -3.57 -11.62 9.72
C ALA A 219 -4.09 -10.30 9.12
N ASP A 220 -4.69 -10.36 7.93
CA ASP A 220 -5.31 -9.18 7.30
C ASP A 220 -6.58 -8.78 8.05
N ARG A 221 -7.42 -9.76 8.36
CA ARG A 221 -8.65 -9.59 9.13
C ARG A 221 -8.40 -8.88 10.46
N SER A 222 -7.41 -9.35 11.22
CA SER A 222 -7.13 -8.80 12.55
C SER A 222 -6.62 -7.36 12.47
N ARG A 223 -5.79 -7.02 11.48
CA ARG A 223 -5.25 -5.67 11.29
C ARG A 223 -6.32 -4.69 10.82
N VAL A 224 -7.12 -5.04 9.80
CA VAL A 224 -8.18 -4.15 9.29
C VAL A 224 -9.25 -3.91 10.35
N TRP A 225 -9.74 -4.99 11.00
CA TRP A 225 -10.77 -4.86 12.02
C TRP A 225 -10.30 -4.01 13.22
N SER A 226 -9.12 -4.31 13.78
CA SER A 226 -8.60 -3.57 14.93
C SER A 226 -8.27 -2.12 14.59
N GLY A 227 -7.80 -1.87 13.38
CA GLY A 227 -7.51 -0.52 12.90
C GLY A 227 -8.77 0.32 12.73
N ILE A 228 -9.83 -0.23 12.11
CA ILE A 228 -11.12 0.45 12.01
C ILE A 228 -11.67 0.76 13.41
N LYS A 229 -11.67 -0.22 14.32
CA LYS A 229 -12.13 -0.03 15.70
C LYS A 229 -11.30 0.96 16.52
N SER A 230 -10.02 1.10 16.22
CA SER A 230 -9.14 2.09 16.84
C SER A 230 -9.50 3.52 16.41
N LEU A 231 -9.81 3.71 15.13
CA LEU A 231 -10.16 5.03 14.58
C LEU A 231 -11.62 5.40 14.83
N ASP A 232 -12.52 4.44 14.76
CA ASP A 232 -13.95 4.57 15.09
C ASP A 232 -14.43 3.39 15.95
N PRO A 233 -14.40 3.53 17.29
CA PRO A 233 -14.92 2.50 18.21
C PRO A 233 -16.40 2.17 18.01
N SER A 234 -17.19 3.11 17.45
CA SER A 234 -18.63 2.96 17.20
C SER A 234 -18.94 2.21 15.90
N SER A 235 -17.95 2.04 15.01
CA SER A 235 -18.12 1.34 13.74
C SER A 235 -18.87 0.02 13.92
N PRO A 236 -19.84 -0.33 13.05
CA PRO A 236 -20.62 -1.56 13.16
C PRO A 236 -19.84 -2.83 12.75
N VAL A 237 -18.61 -2.69 12.22
CA VAL A 237 -17.81 -3.82 11.73
C VAL A 237 -17.57 -4.86 12.82
N LYS A 238 -17.73 -6.13 12.44
CA LYS A 238 -17.50 -7.29 13.30
C LYS A 238 -16.22 -8.01 12.88
N TYR A 239 -15.57 -8.67 13.82
CA TYR A 239 -14.36 -9.44 13.51
C TYR A 239 -14.59 -10.49 12.43
N ASP A 240 -15.74 -11.17 12.47
CA ASP A 240 -16.08 -12.29 11.59
C ASP A 240 -16.78 -11.86 10.28
N ASP A 241 -16.83 -10.56 9.96
CA ASP A 241 -17.36 -10.09 8.67
C ASP A 241 -16.58 -10.73 7.52
N ALA A 242 -17.27 -11.11 6.46
CA ALA A 242 -16.67 -11.82 5.33
C ALA A 242 -15.69 -10.94 4.54
N SER A 243 -15.94 -9.64 4.52
CA SER A 243 -15.12 -8.61 3.87
C SER A 243 -15.25 -7.29 4.62
N PHE A 244 -14.36 -6.36 4.34
CA PHE A 244 -14.37 -5.01 4.87
C PHE A 244 -14.34 -4.01 3.72
N ASP A 245 -15.04 -2.90 3.87
CA ASP A 245 -14.99 -1.80 2.91
C ASP A 245 -13.67 -1.03 3.03
N LEU A 246 -13.25 -0.38 1.96
CA LEU A 246 -12.12 0.54 1.98
C LEU A 246 -12.46 1.83 2.74
N LEU A 247 -13.64 2.40 2.47
CA LEU A 247 -14.01 3.75 2.88
C LEU A 247 -14.89 3.72 4.13
N HIS A 248 -14.39 4.31 5.20
CA HIS A 248 -15.09 4.43 6.48
C HIS A 248 -15.34 5.88 6.87
N THR A 249 -16.38 6.12 7.66
CA THR A 249 -16.71 7.41 8.28
C THR A 249 -16.46 7.36 9.78
N THR A 250 -16.30 8.53 10.39
CA THR A 250 -16.30 8.71 11.84
C THR A 250 -16.88 10.07 12.19
N ASP A 251 -17.51 10.19 13.36
CA ASP A 251 -18.12 11.43 13.83
C ASP A 251 -17.11 12.45 14.35
N ARG A 252 -15.82 12.10 14.39
CA ARG A 252 -14.76 12.97 14.88
C ARG A 252 -13.68 13.23 13.82
N LYS A 253 -13.02 14.37 13.93
CA LYS A 253 -11.84 14.66 13.11
C LYS A 253 -10.66 13.80 13.59
N LEU A 254 -10.11 13.00 12.69
CA LEU A 254 -8.89 12.23 12.93
C LEU A 254 -7.66 13.13 12.88
N THR A 255 -6.70 12.86 13.76
CA THR A 255 -5.50 13.67 13.96
C THR A 255 -4.24 12.87 13.67
N LEU A 256 -3.08 13.54 13.62
CA LEU A 256 -1.78 12.87 13.55
C LEU A 256 -1.58 11.87 14.71
N ARG A 257 -2.06 12.22 15.91
CA ARG A 257 -1.98 11.29 17.07
C ARG A 257 -2.79 10.02 16.85
N ASP A 258 -3.94 10.11 16.19
CA ASP A 258 -4.76 8.93 15.86
C ASP A 258 -4.02 8.02 14.89
N ALA A 259 -3.35 8.59 13.88
CA ALA A 259 -2.53 7.83 12.94
C ALA A 259 -1.32 7.17 13.63
N MET A 260 -0.63 7.88 14.53
CA MET A 260 0.47 7.31 15.34
C MET A 260 -0.02 6.20 16.26
N ASN A 261 -1.18 6.36 16.90
CA ASN A 261 -1.78 5.33 17.75
C ASN A 261 -2.22 4.11 16.93
N LEU A 262 -2.71 4.33 15.70
CA LEU A 262 -3.05 3.24 14.78
C LEU A 262 -1.81 2.40 14.47
N GLN A 263 -0.68 3.03 14.14
CA GLN A 263 0.57 2.32 13.86
C GLN A 263 1.12 1.56 15.08
N ARG A 264 0.76 1.98 16.29
CA ARG A 264 1.12 1.31 17.55
C ARG A 264 0.12 0.25 18.00
N ASN A 265 -0.99 0.08 17.27
CA ASN A 265 -2.08 -0.79 17.71
C ASN A 265 -1.62 -2.23 17.88
N ARG A 266 -1.80 -2.73 19.11
CA ARG A 266 -1.52 -4.10 19.53
C ARG A 266 -2.76 -4.78 20.10
N LEU A 267 -3.95 -4.46 19.53
CA LEU A 267 -5.25 -5.02 19.91
C LEU A 267 -5.76 -4.54 21.28
N GLU A 268 -5.24 -3.41 21.79
CA GLU A 268 -5.65 -2.84 23.08
C GLU A 268 -7.16 -2.59 23.09
N GLY A 269 -7.76 -2.82 24.26
CA GLY A 269 -9.22 -2.65 24.48
C GLY A 269 -10.09 -3.71 23.82
N THR A 270 -9.51 -4.75 23.22
CA THR A 270 -10.23 -5.87 22.63
C THR A 270 -10.09 -7.13 23.47
N LYS A 271 -10.84 -8.19 23.11
CA LYS A 271 -10.68 -9.52 23.72
C LYS A 271 -9.45 -10.29 23.21
N TYR A 272 -8.78 -9.78 22.19
CA TYR A 272 -7.66 -10.44 21.53
C TYR A 272 -6.32 -9.99 22.11
N LYS A 273 -5.30 -10.85 21.96
CA LYS A 273 -3.93 -10.60 22.38
C LYS A 273 -3.01 -10.63 21.16
N PRO A 274 -1.92 -9.84 21.15
CA PRO A 274 -0.90 -9.94 20.11
C PRO A 274 -0.29 -11.34 20.02
N GLN A 275 -0.12 -11.85 18.80
CA GLN A 275 0.37 -13.22 18.56
C GLN A 275 1.78 -13.46 19.12
N ASP A 276 2.64 -12.46 19.11
CA ASP A 276 3.99 -12.53 19.69
C ASP A 276 4.03 -12.61 21.23
N GLN A 277 2.89 -12.45 21.90
CA GLN A 277 2.74 -12.67 23.34
C GLN A 277 2.30 -14.10 23.68
N MET A 278 2.07 -14.95 22.68
CA MET A 278 1.72 -16.35 22.91
C MET A 278 2.88 -17.08 23.59
N GLU A 279 2.60 -17.72 24.74
CA GLU A 279 3.62 -18.54 25.41
C GLU A 279 3.80 -19.87 24.68
N LEU A 280 5.02 -20.11 24.25
CA LEU A 280 5.41 -21.34 23.59
C LEU A 280 6.22 -22.23 24.54
N ASP A 281 6.17 -23.55 24.34
CA ASP A 281 7.06 -24.49 24.99
C ASP A 281 8.47 -24.49 24.37
N GLY A 282 9.38 -25.27 24.87
CA GLY A 282 10.76 -25.42 24.37
C GLY A 282 10.85 -25.98 22.93
N LYS A 283 9.74 -26.40 22.34
CA LYS A 283 9.63 -26.87 20.93
C LYS A 283 8.90 -25.88 20.02
N GLY A 284 8.55 -24.69 20.54
CA GLY A 284 7.79 -23.69 19.79
C GLY A 284 6.30 -24.00 19.65
N ILE A 285 5.74 -24.88 20.49
CA ILE A 285 4.31 -25.24 20.51
C ILE A 285 3.61 -24.42 21.60
N PRO A 286 2.39 -23.86 21.33
CA PRO A 286 1.62 -23.15 22.35
C PRO A 286 1.44 -23.99 23.60
N LYS A 287 1.72 -23.42 24.79
CA LYS A 287 1.53 -24.06 26.05
C LYS A 287 0.07 -24.43 26.29
N LYS A 288 -0.19 -25.44 27.09
CA LYS A 288 -1.55 -25.86 27.43
C LYS A 288 -2.34 -24.67 28.02
N GLY A 289 -3.47 -24.34 27.37
CA GLY A 289 -4.32 -23.20 27.72
C GLY A 289 -4.08 -21.97 26.85
N GLU A 290 -3.03 -21.94 26.05
CA GLU A 290 -2.83 -20.95 24.99
C GLU A 290 -3.52 -21.43 23.70
N PHE A 291 -4.45 -20.63 23.18
CA PHE A 291 -5.24 -20.98 22.00
C PHE A 291 -5.08 -19.93 20.91
N ASP A 292 -4.83 -20.34 19.69
CA ASP A 292 -4.71 -19.47 18.52
C ASP A 292 -5.93 -18.54 18.32
N ALA A 293 -7.12 -18.98 18.75
CA ALA A 293 -8.34 -18.18 18.67
C ALA A 293 -8.28 -16.86 19.44
N VAL A 294 -7.43 -16.76 20.46
CA VAL A 294 -7.27 -15.56 21.31
C VAL A 294 -6.16 -14.66 20.78
N TYR A 295 -5.16 -15.23 20.13
CA TYR A 295 -3.98 -14.52 19.65
C TYR A 295 -4.15 -14.14 18.18
N LYS A 296 -3.89 -12.88 17.88
CA LYS A 296 -4.08 -12.29 16.54
C LYS A 296 -2.86 -11.48 16.13
N TYR A 297 -2.67 -11.34 14.83
CA TYR A 297 -1.57 -10.55 14.28
C TYR A 297 -1.87 -9.06 14.42
N PRO A 298 -1.08 -8.28 15.18
CA PRO A 298 -1.33 -6.86 15.40
C PRO A 298 -0.74 -6.00 14.26
N ILE A 299 -1.20 -4.74 14.14
CA ILE A 299 -0.60 -3.75 13.24
C ILE A 299 0.85 -3.50 13.66
N SER A 300 1.07 -3.20 14.94
CA SER A 300 2.41 -3.08 15.53
C SER A 300 2.91 -4.46 15.95
N ASN A 301 3.61 -5.12 15.08
CA ASN A 301 4.21 -6.44 15.32
C ASN A 301 5.75 -6.34 15.39
N PRO A 302 6.46 -7.37 15.89
CA PRO A 302 7.91 -7.33 16.04
C PRO A 302 8.71 -7.23 14.73
N ASN A 303 8.06 -7.52 13.60
CA ASN A 303 8.70 -7.50 12.29
C ASN A 303 8.63 -6.11 11.61
N VAL A 304 8.00 -5.12 12.25
CA VAL A 304 7.96 -3.75 11.72
C VAL A 304 9.37 -3.17 11.69
N MET A 305 9.88 -2.92 10.49
CA MET A 305 11.22 -2.39 10.24
C MET A 305 11.23 -0.88 10.09
N GLU A 306 10.14 -0.32 9.60
CA GLU A 306 9.90 1.12 9.57
C GLU A 306 8.42 1.45 9.69
N ALA A 307 8.12 2.67 10.12
CA ALA A 307 6.77 3.22 10.10
C ALA A 307 6.85 4.71 9.73
N HIS A 308 6.05 5.11 8.76
CA HIS A 308 5.99 6.51 8.34
C HIS A 308 4.57 7.06 8.31
N ILE A 309 4.46 8.39 8.43
CA ILE A 309 3.24 9.15 8.20
C ILE A 309 3.61 10.40 7.42
N PHE A 310 3.01 10.57 6.25
CA PHE A 310 3.01 11.83 5.52
C PHE A 310 1.87 12.72 6.04
N GLN A 311 2.22 13.83 6.60
CA GLN A 311 1.30 14.91 6.99
C GLN A 311 1.42 16.02 5.96
N LEU A 312 0.58 16.01 4.95
CA LEU A 312 0.49 17.09 3.97
C LEU A 312 -0.05 18.36 4.64
N LYS A 313 0.48 19.53 4.23
CA LYS A 313 0.15 20.82 4.82
C LYS A 313 0.12 21.89 3.75
N ASP A 314 -0.97 22.66 3.71
CA ASP A 314 -1.18 23.73 2.74
C ASP A 314 -0.18 24.89 2.89
N ASP A 315 0.34 25.09 4.11
CA ASP A 315 1.28 26.16 4.46
C ASP A 315 2.76 25.79 4.25
N VAL A 316 3.04 24.54 3.85
CA VAL A 316 4.39 24.08 3.52
C VAL A 316 4.61 24.08 2.01
N PRO A 317 5.60 24.85 1.49
CA PRO A 317 5.87 24.86 0.06
C PRO A 317 6.26 23.48 -0.49
N ALA A 318 5.90 23.18 -1.74
CA ALA A 318 6.28 21.96 -2.42
C ALA A 318 7.80 21.71 -2.39
N SER A 319 8.60 22.76 -2.58
CA SER A 319 10.07 22.71 -2.49
C SER A 319 10.63 22.29 -1.12
N ALA A 320 9.79 22.35 -0.07
CA ALA A 320 10.08 21.83 1.27
C ALA A 320 9.30 20.51 1.55
N GLY A 321 8.89 19.80 0.51
CA GLY A 321 8.21 18.50 0.59
C GLY A 321 6.70 18.57 0.77
N GLY A 322 6.07 19.76 0.74
CA GLY A 322 4.60 19.89 0.86
C GLY A 322 4.03 19.45 2.21
N GLY A 323 4.86 19.18 3.22
CA GLY A 323 4.41 18.68 4.53
C GLY A 323 5.53 18.18 5.41
N THR A 324 5.20 17.21 6.25
CA THR A 324 6.15 16.57 7.17
C THR A 324 6.04 15.05 7.04
N MET A 325 7.16 14.38 6.87
CA MET A 325 7.26 12.93 7.03
C MET A 325 7.68 12.62 8.47
N TRP A 326 6.83 11.94 9.20
CA TRP A 326 7.12 11.37 10.51
C TRP A 326 7.62 9.95 10.27
N LEU A 327 8.80 9.61 10.76
CA LEU A 327 9.46 8.34 10.47
C LEU A 327 9.97 7.71 11.77
N SER A 328 9.73 6.41 11.93
CA SER A 328 10.30 5.55 12.96
C SER A 328 11.05 4.40 12.28
N MET A 329 12.29 4.16 12.68
CA MET A 329 13.05 2.98 12.25
C MET A 329 12.75 1.82 13.19
N GLY A 330 11.74 1.03 12.86
CA GLY A 330 11.17 -0.04 13.66
C GLY A 330 9.75 0.25 14.12
N SER A 331 9.20 -0.65 14.95
CA SER A 331 7.86 -0.48 15.52
C SER A 331 7.79 0.78 16.37
N PRO A 332 6.86 1.70 16.11
CA PRO A 332 6.77 3.00 16.78
C PRO A 332 6.26 2.91 18.22
#